data_208d697e13b9fa3095b78965cd382c48
#
_entry.id   208d697e13b9fa3095b78965cd382c48
#
_cell.length_a   1.000
_cell.length_b   1.000
_cell.length_c   1.000
_cell.angle_alpha   90.00
_cell.angle_beta   90.00
_cell.angle_gamma   90.00
#
_symmetry.space_group_name_H-M   'P 1'
#
loop_
_entity.id
_entity.type
_entity.pdbx_description
1 polymer ?
#
loop_
_entity_poly.entity_id
_entity_poly.type
_entity_poly.pdbx_seq_one_letter_code
_entity_poly.pdbx_strand_id
1 'polypeptide(L)'
;VGKILCATRGGEESQRTQEAAIELAKAAGDKLVFLFIFDMEFMKHANYAMRSEVVEEELEQMARFLMTMAVERAEQQGIPARFLIREGSFATELAAAAIEEKATLVVLGYPGEEGNKFALSHLRELADRLQADTGIPFRILPSMGTEEQSGQAD
;
A
#
# COMPACT_ATOMS: atom_id res chain seq x y z
N VAL A 1 13.04 -15.30 -7.39
CA VAL A 1 12.88 -14.23 -6.44
C VAL A 1 11.82 -13.29 -6.91
N GLY A 2 10.86 -13.02 -6.09
CA GLY A 2 9.78 -12.16 -6.46
C GLY A 2 9.93 -10.74 -5.95
N LYS A 3 8.95 -9.92 -6.22
CA LYS A 3 8.96 -8.54 -5.79
C LYS A 3 7.58 -8.20 -5.25
N ILE A 4 7.53 -7.74 -4.02
CA ILE A 4 6.29 -7.36 -3.40
C ILE A 4 6.14 -5.85 -3.44
N LEU A 5 5.00 -5.38 -3.91
CA LEU A 5 4.71 -3.95 -3.94
C LEU A 5 3.74 -3.66 -2.82
N CYS A 6 4.15 -2.84 -1.88
CA CYS A 6 3.33 -2.51 -0.71
C CYS A 6 2.82 -1.10 -0.87
N ALA A 7 1.54 -0.94 -1.14
CA ALA A 7 0.96 0.37 -1.42
C ALA A 7 0.32 0.96 -0.18
N THR A 8 0.57 2.24 0.07
CA THR A 8 -0.01 2.90 1.21
C THR A 8 -0.52 4.26 0.84
N ARG A 9 -1.39 4.77 1.67
CA ARG A 9 -1.88 6.11 1.50
C ARG A 9 -1.45 6.98 2.67
N GLY A 10 -0.68 6.41 3.59
CA GLY A 10 -0.27 7.12 4.78
C GLY A 10 -1.21 6.81 5.93
N GLY A 11 -0.87 7.24 7.11
CA GLY A 11 -1.70 7.00 8.26
C GLY A 11 -1.08 5.95 9.16
N GLU A 12 -1.67 5.78 10.32
CA GLU A 12 -1.14 4.85 11.28
C GLU A 12 -1.19 3.42 10.84
N GLU A 13 -2.21 3.07 10.12
CA GLU A 13 -2.31 1.71 9.67
C GLU A 13 -1.26 1.34 8.68
N SER A 14 -0.65 2.31 8.05
CA SER A 14 0.39 2.04 7.08
C SER A 14 1.56 1.30 7.68
N GLN A 15 1.94 1.65 8.90
CA GLN A 15 3.09 1.01 9.50
C GLN A 15 2.82 -0.46 9.73
N ARG A 16 1.62 -0.81 10.16
CA ARG A 16 1.29 -2.21 10.37
C ARG A 16 1.31 -2.97 9.06
N THR A 17 0.82 -2.37 8.00
CA THR A 17 0.83 -2.98 6.71
C THR A 17 2.25 -3.18 6.23
N GLN A 18 3.11 -2.20 6.45
CA GLN A 18 4.48 -2.30 6.04
C GLN A 18 5.20 -3.41 6.78
N GLU A 19 4.93 -3.53 8.07
CA GLU A 19 5.55 -4.59 8.85
C GLU A 19 5.09 -5.96 8.37
N ALA A 20 3.81 -6.08 8.02
CA ALA A 20 3.30 -7.34 7.51
C ALA A 20 3.94 -7.67 6.17
N ALA A 21 4.15 -6.66 5.32
CA ALA A 21 4.79 -6.88 4.03
C ALA A 21 6.25 -7.29 4.21
N ILE A 22 6.92 -6.72 5.19
CA ILE A 22 8.32 -7.07 5.46
C ILE A 22 8.39 -8.54 5.90
N GLU A 23 7.48 -8.96 6.76
CA GLU A 23 7.49 -10.35 7.20
C GLU A 23 7.21 -11.28 6.03
N LEU A 24 6.32 -10.88 5.15
CA LEU A 24 6.02 -11.69 4.01
C LEU A 24 7.22 -11.79 3.09
N ALA A 25 7.90 -10.69 2.83
CA ALA A 25 9.06 -10.68 1.98
C ALA A 25 10.17 -11.52 2.58
N LYS A 26 10.30 -11.45 3.90
CA LYS A 26 11.34 -12.20 4.58
C LYS A 26 11.09 -13.68 4.42
N ALA A 27 9.85 -14.11 4.60
CA ALA A 27 9.53 -15.51 4.49
C ALA A 27 9.70 -16.03 3.07
N ALA A 28 9.43 -15.21 2.08
CA ALA A 28 9.52 -15.63 0.69
C ALA A 28 10.87 -15.36 0.03
N GLY A 29 11.71 -14.59 0.67
CA GLY A 29 12.97 -14.21 0.07
C GLY A 29 12.81 -13.22 -1.07
N ASP A 30 11.79 -12.39 -1.00
CA ASP A 30 11.49 -11.43 -2.05
C ASP A 30 12.00 -10.04 -1.78
N LYS A 31 12.05 -9.22 -2.83
CA LYS A 31 12.40 -7.83 -2.69
C LYS A 31 11.14 -7.07 -2.39
N LEU A 32 11.26 -5.85 -1.89
CA LEU A 32 10.12 -5.09 -1.47
C LEU A 32 10.18 -3.66 -2.03
N VAL A 33 9.07 -3.19 -2.55
CA VAL A 33 8.96 -1.81 -3.03
C VAL A 33 7.77 -1.19 -2.30
N PHE A 34 8.02 -0.09 -1.59
CA PHE A 34 6.93 0.63 -0.93
C PHE A 34 6.43 1.69 -1.89
N LEU A 35 5.14 1.82 -2.01
CA LEU A 35 4.54 2.77 -2.93
C LEU A 35 3.61 3.71 -2.17
N PHE A 36 3.79 4.99 -2.34
CA PHE A 36 2.91 5.98 -1.75
C PHE A 36 2.22 6.69 -2.91
N ILE A 37 0.91 6.77 -2.88
CA ILE A 37 0.16 7.42 -3.94
C ILE A 37 -0.58 8.62 -3.41
N PHE A 38 -0.32 9.79 -4.01
CA PHE A 38 -1.05 10.98 -3.68
C PHE A 38 -2.28 11.02 -4.57
N ASP A 39 -3.44 10.84 -3.99
CA ASP A 39 -4.67 10.90 -4.76
C ASP A 39 -5.28 12.27 -4.49
N MET A 40 -5.04 13.20 -5.38
CA MET A 40 -5.47 14.58 -5.17
C MET A 40 -6.98 14.72 -5.18
N GLU A 41 -7.66 13.86 -5.88
CA GLU A 41 -9.09 13.91 -5.90
C GLU A 41 -9.62 13.57 -4.51
N PHE A 42 -9.06 12.54 -3.90
CA PHE A 42 -9.44 12.15 -2.58
C PHE A 42 -9.18 13.29 -1.61
N MET A 43 -8.04 13.95 -1.74
CA MET A 43 -7.69 15.02 -0.84
C MET A 43 -8.60 16.23 -0.97
N LYS A 44 -9.05 16.50 -2.18
CA LYS A 44 -9.96 17.58 -2.37
C LYS A 44 -11.27 17.28 -1.67
N HIS A 45 -11.71 16.04 -1.76
CA HIS A 45 -12.95 15.65 -1.13
C HIS A 45 -12.82 15.65 0.39
N ALA A 46 -11.63 15.50 0.90
CA ALA A 46 -11.44 15.55 2.32
C ALA A 46 -11.34 16.97 2.81
N ASN A 47 -11.64 17.91 1.95
CA ASN A 47 -11.71 19.29 2.31
C ASN A 47 -10.44 19.92 2.78
N TYR A 48 -9.38 19.65 2.15
CA TYR A 48 -8.13 20.30 2.42
C TYR A 48 -8.17 21.55 1.59
N ALA A 49 -8.86 22.52 2.03
CA ALA A 49 -9.06 23.68 1.27
C ALA A 49 -7.93 24.63 1.20
N MET A 50 -6.79 24.29 1.61
CA MET A 50 -5.71 25.17 1.59
C MET A 50 -5.08 25.38 0.30
N ARG A 51 -4.08 26.17 0.19
CA ARG A 51 -3.36 26.39 -0.98
C ARG A 51 -2.74 25.16 -1.37
N SER A 52 -3.16 24.57 -2.44
CA SER A 52 -2.76 23.26 -2.83
C SER A 52 -1.28 23.08 -3.02
N GLU A 53 -0.60 24.08 -3.53
CA GLU A 53 0.80 23.93 -3.74
C GLU A 53 1.60 23.69 -2.49
N VAL A 54 1.31 24.46 -1.44
CA VAL A 54 2.04 24.31 -0.21
C VAL A 54 1.72 22.98 0.42
N VAL A 55 0.45 22.58 0.38
CA VAL A 55 0.05 21.32 0.97
C VAL A 55 0.70 20.16 0.25
N GLU A 56 0.76 20.20 -1.06
CA GLU A 56 1.39 19.15 -1.82
C GLU A 56 2.84 18.99 -1.47
N GLU A 57 3.55 20.10 -1.38
CA GLU A 57 4.94 20.04 -1.07
C GLU A 57 5.21 19.44 0.29
N GLU A 58 4.43 19.85 1.28
CA GLU A 58 4.62 19.34 2.60
C GLU A 58 4.24 17.88 2.69
N LEU A 59 3.19 17.47 1.98
CA LEU A 59 2.80 16.09 1.99
C LEU A 59 3.84 15.21 1.32
N GLU A 60 4.45 15.73 0.26
CA GLU A 60 5.46 14.95 -0.41
C GLU A 60 6.67 14.76 0.48
N GLN A 61 7.06 15.78 1.22
CA GLN A 61 8.19 15.65 2.11
C GLN A 61 7.88 14.66 3.22
N MET A 62 6.66 14.71 3.74
CA MET A 62 6.28 13.78 4.77
C MET A 62 6.28 12.36 4.22
N ALA A 63 5.76 12.18 3.00
CA ALA A 63 5.73 10.87 2.39
C ALA A 63 7.13 10.31 2.21
N ARG A 64 8.07 11.15 1.77
CA ARG A 64 9.43 10.68 1.59
C ARG A 64 10.03 10.26 2.89
N PHE A 65 9.76 11.00 3.95
CA PHE A 65 10.29 10.67 5.26
C PHE A 65 9.72 9.33 5.73
N LEU A 66 8.42 9.14 5.60
CA LEU A 66 7.79 7.91 6.03
C LEU A 66 8.25 6.72 5.22
N MET A 67 8.42 6.92 3.91
CA MET A 67 8.86 5.83 3.06
C MET A 67 10.31 5.47 3.32
N THR A 68 11.14 6.49 3.61
CA THR A 68 12.52 6.23 3.95
C THR A 68 12.60 5.38 5.22
N MET A 69 11.76 5.66 6.19
CA MET A 69 11.76 4.89 7.41
C MET A 69 11.30 3.46 7.14
N ALA A 70 10.35 3.29 6.23
CA ALA A 70 9.88 1.96 5.88
C ALA A 70 11.00 1.15 5.25
N VAL A 71 11.73 1.77 4.33
CA VAL A 71 12.84 1.11 3.67
C VAL A 71 13.90 0.71 4.68
N GLU A 72 14.20 1.60 5.62
CA GLU A 72 15.20 1.30 6.63
C GLU A 72 14.77 0.12 7.49
N ARG A 73 13.49 0.05 7.83
CA ARG A 73 13.02 -1.07 8.62
C ARG A 73 13.17 -2.39 7.86
N ALA A 74 12.90 -2.36 6.56
CA ALA A 74 13.03 -3.55 5.75
C ALA A 74 14.49 -3.96 5.65
N GLU A 75 15.37 -2.98 5.43
CA GLU A 75 16.78 -3.29 5.30
C GLU A 75 17.38 -3.82 6.59
N GLN A 76 16.88 -3.38 7.72
CA GLN A 76 17.36 -3.90 8.97
C GLN A 76 16.99 -5.38 9.12
N GLN A 77 16.00 -5.84 8.39
CA GLN A 77 15.60 -7.22 8.40
C GLN A 77 16.26 -8.00 7.24
N GLY A 78 17.16 -7.36 6.54
CA GLY A 78 17.86 -8.02 5.44
C GLY A 78 17.09 -8.07 4.13
N ILE A 79 16.06 -7.23 4.00
CA ILE A 79 15.24 -7.23 2.82
C ILE A 79 15.65 -6.08 1.90
N PRO A 80 16.03 -6.34 0.67
CA PRO A 80 16.31 -5.24 -0.27
C PRO A 80 15.02 -4.47 -0.52
N ALA A 81 15.05 -3.18 -0.34
CA ALA A 81 13.85 -2.38 -0.45
C ALA A 81 14.11 -1.00 -1.02
N ARG A 82 13.09 -0.43 -1.65
CA ARG A 82 13.14 0.95 -2.09
C ARG A 82 11.73 1.47 -2.12
N PHE A 83 11.55 2.74 -2.41
CA PHE A 83 10.20 3.28 -2.45
C PHE A 83 9.94 4.11 -3.68
N LEU A 84 8.66 4.29 -4.00
CA LEU A 84 8.22 5.12 -5.10
C LEU A 84 7.09 6.00 -4.61
N ILE A 85 7.02 7.19 -5.15
CA ILE A 85 5.92 8.11 -4.85
C ILE A 85 5.29 8.48 -6.17
N ARG A 86 3.98 8.31 -6.28
CA ARG A 86 3.24 8.61 -7.49
C ARG A 86 2.06 9.50 -7.17
N GLU A 87 1.57 10.19 -8.15
CA GLU A 87 0.44 11.06 -7.97
C GLU A 87 -0.63 10.74 -8.99
N GLY A 88 -1.87 10.68 -8.59
CA GLY A 88 -2.96 10.40 -9.50
C GLY A 88 -4.05 9.60 -8.81
N SER A 89 -4.87 8.96 -9.59
CA SER A 89 -5.93 8.14 -9.06
C SER A 89 -5.34 6.89 -8.46
N PHE A 90 -5.77 6.55 -7.27
CA PHE A 90 -5.18 5.42 -6.55
C PHE A 90 -5.21 4.14 -7.39
N ALA A 91 -6.37 3.82 -7.92
CA ALA A 91 -6.50 2.59 -8.69
C ALA A 91 -5.62 2.57 -9.93
N THR A 92 -5.61 3.67 -10.66
CA THR A 92 -4.85 3.74 -11.89
C THR A 92 -3.35 3.68 -11.63
N GLU A 93 -2.89 4.46 -10.66
CA GLU A 93 -1.47 4.49 -10.37
C GLU A 93 -0.98 3.19 -9.76
N LEU A 94 -1.83 2.57 -8.96
CA LEU A 94 -1.47 1.30 -8.34
C LEU A 94 -1.29 0.23 -9.41
N ALA A 95 -2.21 0.14 -10.36
CA ALA A 95 -2.11 -0.84 -11.42
C ALA A 95 -0.88 -0.58 -12.28
N ALA A 96 -0.64 0.68 -12.61
CA ALA A 96 0.49 1.03 -13.44
C ALA A 96 1.80 0.67 -12.75
N ALA A 97 1.91 0.98 -11.46
CA ALA A 97 3.13 0.70 -10.74
C ALA A 97 3.36 -0.81 -10.63
N ALA A 98 2.29 -1.57 -10.41
CA ALA A 98 2.41 -3.01 -10.27
C ALA A 98 2.96 -3.62 -11.55
N ILE A 99 2.47 -3.15 -12.68
CA ILE A 99 2.92 -3.66 -13.95
C ILE A 99 4.34 -3.21 -14.27
N GLU A 100 4.63 -1.92 -14.08
CA GLU A 100 5.94 -1.41 -14.36
C GLU A 100 7.03 -2.04 -13.50
N GLU A 101 6.71 -2.30 -12.24
CA GLU A 101 7.68 -2.89 -11.34
C GLU A 101 7.74 -4.41 -11.49
N LYS A 102 6.83 -4.98 -12.27
CA LYS A 102 6.76 -6.42 -12.44
C LYS A 102 6.59 -7.10 -11.10
N ALA A 103 5.66 -6.56 -10.33
CA ALA A 103 5.40 -7.09 -8.99
C ALA A 103 4.84 -8.49 -9.08
N THR A 104 5.20 -9.35 -8.15
CA THR A 104 4.63 -10.68 -8.10
C THR A 104 3.51 -10.74 -7.08
N LEU A 105 3.39 -9.72 -6.26
CA LEU A 105 2.32 -9.63 -5.28
C LEU A 105 2.17 -8.16 -4.92
N VAL A 106 0.94 -7.70 -4.79
CA VAL A 106 0.67 -6.34 -4.34
C VAL A 106 -0.04 -6.44 -2.99
N VAL A 107 0.46 -5.71 -2.01
CA VAL A 107 -0.10 -5.69 -0.68
C VAL A 107 -0.76 -4.34 -0.44
N LEU A 108 -2.01 -4.37 0.01
CA LEU A 108 -2.75 -3.16 0.34
C LEU A 108 -3.01 -3.16 1.83
N GLY A 109 -3.11 -1.98 2.41
CA GLY A 109 -3.34 -1.87 3.83
C GLY A 109 -4.78 -2.08 4.21
N TYR A 110 -5.00 -2.81 5.28
CA TYR A 110 -6.32 -3.02 5.80
C TYR A 110 -6.83 -1.69 6.33
N PRO A 111 -8.05 -1.30 6.05
CA PRO A 111 -8.56 -0.04 6.54
C PRO A 111 -8.67 -0.12 8.06
N GLY A 112 -8.48 0.96 8.73
CA GLY A 112 -8.54 0.97 10.17
C GLY A 112 -9.92 0.64 10.67
N GLU A 113 -10.03 0.51 11.96
CA GLU A 113 -11.28 0.22 12.52
C GLU A 113 -12.35 1.16 12.16
N GLU A 114 -12.01 2.39 12.02
CA GLU A 114 -12.91 3.32 11.61
C GLU A 114 -13.32 3.14 10.24
N GLY A 115 -12.63 2.44 9.49
CA GLY A 115 -12.89 2.22 8.10
C GLY A 115 -14.09 1.42 7.94
N ASN A 116 -14.32 0.61 8.85
CA ASN A 116 -15.43 -0.20 8.90
C ASN A 116 -15.68 -1.10 7.72
N LYS A 117 -16.80 -1.72 7.70
CA LYS A 117 -17.07 -2.73 6.70
C LYS A 117 -17.19 -2.19 5.30
N PHE A 118 -17.71 -1.00 5.19
CA PHE A 118 -17.91 -0.42 3.89
C PHE A 118 -16.57 -0.16 3.20
N ALA A 119 -15.63 0.38 3.93
CA ALA A 119 -14.32 0.67 3.37
C ALA A 119 -13.61 -0.61 2.99
N LEU A 120 -13.74 -1.64 3.79
CA LEU A 120 -13.09 -2.90 3.49
C LEU A 120 -13.73 -3.53 2.26
N SER A 121 -15.04 -3.43 2.13
CA SER A 121 -15.71 -3.98 1.00
C SER A 121 -15.27 -3.31 -0.28
N HIS A 122 -15.15 -1.99 -0.27
CA HIS A 122 -14.69 -1.26 -1.42
C HIS A 122 -13.26 -1.67 -1.77
N LEU A 123 -12.42 -1.84 -0.76
CA LEU A 123 -11.05 -2.20 -1.00
C LEU A 123 -10.95 -3.60 -1.58
N ARG A 124 -11.78 -4.51 -1.13
CA ARG A 124 -11.77 -5.86 -1.68
C ARG A 124 -12.22 -5.88 -3.13
N GLU A 125 -13.21 -5.07 -3.45
CA GLU A 125 -13.66 -4.98 -4.82
C GLU A 125 -12.57 -4.42 -5.70
N LEU A 126 -11.86 -3.42 -5.21
CA LEU A 126 -10.78 -2.82 -5.95
C LEU A 126 -9.67 -3.85 -6.17
N ALA A 127 -9.32 -4.58 -5.11
CA ALA A 127 -8.26 -5.57 -5.22
C ALA A 127 -8.64 -6.64 -6.23
N ASP A 128 -9.86 -7.11 -6.20
CA ASP A 128 -10.31 -8.13 -7.14
C ASP A 128 -10.26 -7.63 -8.57
N ARG A 129 -10.70 -6.40 -8.78
CA ARG A 129 -10.69 -5.84 -10.10
C ARG A 129 -9.29 -5.66 -10.63
N LEU A 130 -8.39 -5.13 -9.80
CA LEU A 130 -7.05 -4.92 -10.25
C LEU A 130 -6.29 -6.22 -10.45
N GLN A 131 -6.60 -7.22 -9.66
CA GLN A 131 -6.00 -8.53 -9.86
C GLN A 131 -6.44 -9.08 -11.21
N ALA A 132 -7.70 -8.92 -11.56
CA ALA A 132 -8.19 -9.39 -12.84
C ALA A 132 -7.55 -8.61 -13.99
N ASP A 133 -7.39 -7.30 -13.81
CA ASP A 133 -6.83 -6.47 -14.86
C ASP A 133 -5.35 -6.67 -15.07
N THR A 134 -4.61 -6.89 -14.02
CA THR A 134 -3.14 -6.96 -14.13
C THR A 134 -2.61 -8.38 -14.16
N GLY A 135 -3.38 -9.32 -13.68
CA GLY A 135 -2.88 -10.68 -13.57
C GLY A 135 -1.98 -10.88 -12.37
N ILE A 136 -1.84 -9.88 -11.51
CA ILE A 136 -0.97 -9.96 -10.35
C ILE A 136 -1.84 -10.13 -9.11
N PRO A 137 -1.49 -11.02 -8.19
CA PRO A 137 -2.29 -11.18 -6.97
C PRO A 137 -2.23 -9.96 -6.08
N PHE A 138 -3.37 -9.60 -5.51
CA PHE A 138 -3.47 -8.49 -4.58
C PHE A 138 -3.98 -9.03 -3.26
N ARG A 139 -3.36 -8.62 -2.17
CA ARG A 139 -3.78 -9.05 -0.85
C ARG A 139 -3.90 -7.87 0.08
N ILE A 140 -4.84 -7.94 1.01
CA ILE A 140 -5.04 -6.89 1.99
C ILE A 140 -4.46 -7.36 3.31
N LEU A 141 -3.50 -6.63 3.82
CA LEU A 141 -2.78 -6.99 5.05
C LEU A 141 -2.68 -5.82 6.00
N PRO A 142 -2.47 -6.10 7.25
CA PRO A 142 -2.50 -7.42 7.85
C PRO A 142 -3.91 -7.92 7.98
N SER A 143 -4.07 -9.21 8.00
CA SER A 143 -5.37 -9.76 8.18
C SER A 143 -5.84 -9.40 9.56
N MET A 144 -7.09 -9.03 9.66
CA MET A 144 -7.60 -8.65 10.92
C MET A 144 -8.46 -9.72 11.49
N GLY A 145 -8.10 -10.15 12.60
CA GLY A 145 -8.94 -11.10 13.26
C GLY A 145 -8.86 -12.47 12.76
N THR A 146 -9.34 -13.38 13.53
CA THR A 146 -9.26 -14.71 13.16
C THR A 146 -10.23 -15.04 12.12
N GLU A 147 -11.26 -14.29 12.01
CA GLU A 147 -12.21 -14.62 11.03
C GLU A 147 -11.61 -14.53 9.68
N GLU A 148 -10.68 -13.64 9.51
CA GLU A 148 -10.04 -13.54 8.29
C GLU A 148 -9.28 -14.74 8.04
N GLN A 149 -8.57 -15.20 8.99
CA GLN A 149 -7.78 -16.31 8.82
C GLN A 149 -8.57 -17.49 8.54
N SER A 150 -9.67 -17.63 9.18
CA SER A 150 -10.40 -18.80 8.90
C SER A 150 -10.89 -18.77 7.50
N GLY A 151 -11.21 -17.63 7.03
CA GLY A 151 -11.64 -17.54 5.68
C GLY A 151 -10.57 -17.97 4.76
N GLN A 152 -9.35 -17.68 5.11
CA GLN A 152 -8.36 -18.00 4.22
C GLN A 152 -7.98 -19.33 4.27
N ALA A 153 -8.17 -19.95 5.31
CA ALA A 153 -7.76 -21.29 5.40
C ALA A 153 -8.34 -22.06 4.30
N ASP A 154 -9.35 -21.58 3.72
CA ASP A 154 -9.84 -22.29 2.61
C ASP A 154 -9.10 -22.19 1.38
#